data_009116c4d22a1c2878a78aff5ab5c417
#
_entry.id   009116c4d22a1c2878a78aff5ab5c417
#
_cell.length_a   1.000
_cell.length_b   1.000
_cell.length_c   1.000
_cell.angle_alpha   90.00
_cell.angle_beta   90.00
_cell.angle_gamma   90.00
#
_symmetry.space_group_name_H-M   'P 1'
#
loop_
_entity.id
_entity.type
_entity.pdbx_description
1 polymer ?
#
loop_
_entity_poly.entity_id
_entity_poly.type
_entity_poly.pdbx_seq_one_letter_code
_entity_poly.pdbx_strand_id
1 'polypeptide(L)'
;AVKEIDRRCGGRIAKAGQRVKTKSESLPVWRDILYALKTPRHPMDCYYEIRKLRQGSVLSAAVIYLLFFVDFMAFKTVKGFIYQTVKVENMDIGSIVLGFFVLLGLFVICNYLVTSINDGDGTFKQIFMIPAYGLMPAMIALLVVTCVSYVLTYNEAFLLTLVLLIGIVWSVITIFNGLQTVHDYTFGETVKSIILTVVFMVIVAVIGIIISIMWNSLYTFLASVGKEMIQNVF
;
A
#
# COMPACT_ATOMS: atom_id res chain seq x y z
N ALA A 1 26.94 19.26 -22.60
CA ALA A 1 26.31 18.72 -23.82
C ALA A 1 24.79 19.09 -23.89
N VAL A 2 23.97 18.80 -22.89
CA VAL A 2 22.51 19.09 -22.94
C VAL A 2 22.18 20.57 -23.00
N LYS A 3 22.90 21.44 -22.28
CA LYS A 3 22.71 22.91 -22.33
C LYS A 3 23.07 23.53 -23.69
N GLU A 4 24.01 22.92 -24.40
CA GLU A 4 24.46 23.40 -25.73
C GLU A 4 23.42 23.03 -26.82
N ILE A 5 22.82 21.85 -26.72
CA ILE A 5 21.74 21.39 -27.61
C ILE A 5 20.47 22.23 -27.42
N ASP A 6 20.12 22.58 -26.18
CA ASP A 6 18.94 23.40 -25.88
C ASP A 6 19.12 24.86 -26.40
N ARG A 7 20.33 25.38 -26.36
CA ARG A 7 20.66 26.72 -26.93
C ARG A 7 20.48 26.74 -28.47
N ARG A 8 20.85 25.66 -29.17
CA ARG A 8 20.65 25.51 -30.63
C ARG A 8 19.18 25.29 -31.01
N CYS A 9 18.38 24.67 -30.13
CA CYS A 9 16.94 24.47 -30.38
C CYS A 9 16.05 25.63 -29.87
N GLY A 10 16.63 26.80 -29.58
CA GLY A 10 15.89 28.02 -29.17
C GLY A 10 15.14 27.86 -27.86
N GLY A 11 15.68 27.07 -26.92
CA GLY A 11 15.06 26.84 -25.60
C GLY A 11 13.77 26.03 -25.63
N ARG A 12 13.46 25.32 -26.71
CA ARG A 12 12.23 24.53 -26.87
C ARG A 12 12.19 23.37 -25.90
N ILE A 13 13.35 22.76 -25.60
CA ILE A 13 13.44 21.61 -24.67
C ILE A 13 13.17 22.10 -23.24
N ALA A 14 13.76 23.23 -22.84
CA ALA A 14 13.51 23.84 -21.54
C ALA A 14 12.05 24.29 -21.39
N LYS A 15 11.46 24.92 -22.43
CA LYS A 15 10.05 25.31 -22.44
C LYS A 15 9.09 24.11 -22.44
N ALA A 16 9.43 23.02 -23.13
CA ALA A 16 8.67 21.78 -23.10
C ALA A 16 8.75 21.14 -21.71
N GLY A 17 9.94 21.07 -21.11
CA GLY A 17 10.13 20.59 -19.73
C GLY A 17 9.38 21.43 -18.71
N GLN A 18 9.37 22.76 -18.84
CA GLN A 18 8.59 23.65 -17.99
C GLN A 18 7.07 23.48 -18.19
N ARG A 19 6.60 23.31 -19.42
CA ARG A 19 5.18 23.04 -19.70
C ARG A 19 4.71 21.70 -19.14
N VAL A 20 5.54 20.67 -19.22
CA VAL A 20 5.24 19.37 -18.60
C VAL A 20 5.21 19.50 -17.08
N LYS A 21 6.17 20.22 -16.50
CA LYS A 21 6.23 20.47 -15.06
C LYS A 21 5.02 21.27 -14.55
N THR A 22 4.67 22.38 -15.23
CA THR A 22 3.48 23.18 -14.86
C THR A 22 2.17 22.43 -15.09
N LYS A 23 2.06 21.58 -16.12
CA LYS A 23 0.87 20.77 -16.37
C LYS A 23 0.74 19.62 -15.35
N SER A 24 1.85 19.02 -14.91
CA SER A 24 1.83 18.00 -13.84
C SER A 24 1.52 18.62 -12.47
N GLU A 25 1.95 19.86 -12.21
CA GLU A 25 1.62 20.59 -10.97
C GLU A 25 0.16 21.09 -10.94
N SER A 26 -0.52 21.16 -12.08
CA SER A 26 -1.93 21.58 -12.15
C SER A 26 -2.93 20.50 -11.75
N LEU A 27 -2.54 19.22 -11.75
CA LEU A 27 -3.36 18.12 -11.29
C LEU A 27 -3.03 17.84 -9.80
N PRO A 28 -3.98 18.09 -8.87
CA PRO A 28 -3.72 17.97 -7.43
C PRO A 28 -3.24 16.55 -7.05
N VAL A 29 -3.82 15.52 -7.66
CA VAL A 29 -3.45 14.11 -7.41
C VAL A 29 -2.02 13.80 -7.83
N TRP A 30 -1.57 14.29 -8.99
CA TRP A 30 -0.22 14.07 -9.49
C TRP A 30 0.85 14.76 -8.65
N ARG A 31 0.55 15.96 -8.19
CA ARG A 31 1.40 16.69 -7.25
C ARG A 31 1.56 15.91 -5.94
N ASP A 32 0.46 15.35 -5.42
CA ASP A 32 0.47 14.60 -4.18
C ASP A 32 1.23 13.27 -4.31
N ILE A 33 1.18 12.60 -5.48
CA ILE A 33 1.98 11.40 -5.77
C ILE A 33 3.48 11.75 -5.83
N LEU A 34 3.84 12.84 -6.52
CA LEU A 34 5.23 13.33 -6.54
C LEU A 34 5.72 13.74 -5.16
N TYR A 35 4.82 14.27 -4.32
CA TYR A 35 5.09 14.56 -2.93
C TYR A 35 5.35 13.27 -2.12
N ALA A 36 4.57 12.22 -2.36
CA ALA A 36 4.77 10.91 -1.73
C ALA A 36 6.16 10.31 -2.00
N LEU A 37 6.78 10.59 -3.16
CA LEU A 37 8.15 10.17 -3.46
C LEU A 37 9.22 10.85 -2.57
N LYS A 38 8.88 11.92 -1.85
CA LYS A 38 9.78 12.54 -0.85
C LYS A 38 9.74 11.79 0.49
N THR A 39 8.66 11.06 0.77
CA THR A 39 8.46 10.38 2.05
C THR A 39 9.62 9.44 2.45
N PRO A 40 10.26 8.67 1.54
CA PRO A 40 11.40 7.83 1.89
C PRO A 40 12.61 8.60 2.44
N ARG A 41 12.78 9.88 2.05
CA ARG A 41 13.93 10.71 2.49
C ARG A 41 13.63 11.54 3.74
N HIS A 42 12.42 12.08 3.84
CA HIS A 42 11.99 12.99 4.91
C HIS A 42 10.59 12.59 5.41
N PRO A 43 10.46 11.43 6.08
CA PRO A 43 9.15 10.92 6.50
C PRO A 43 8.45 11.85 7.49
N MET A 44 9.17 12.36 8.49
CA MET A 44 8.59 13.22 9.52
C MET A 44 8.01 14.51 8.93
N ASP A 45 8.74 15.17 8.03
CA ASP A 45 8.29 16.42 7.40
C ASP A 45 7.01 16.17 6.58
N CYS A 46 6.98 15.08 5.79
CA CYS A 46 5.81 14.72 4.99
C CYS A 46 4.57 14.46 5.84
N TYR A 47 4.69 13.72 6.94
CA TYR A 47 3.56 13.43 7.81
C TYR A 47 3.14 14.64 8.65
N TYR A 48 4.08 15.50 9.03
CA TYR A 48 3.78 16.77 9.68
C TYR A 48 2.94 17.69 8.76
N GLU A 49 3.29 17.76 7.48
CA GLU A 49 2.53 18.54 6.49
C GLU A 49 1.14 17.92 6.25
N ILE A 50 0.99 16.60 6.23
CA ILE A 50 -0.31 15.91 6.17
C ILE A 50 -1.17 16.27 7.39
N ARG A 51 -0.56 16.30 8.60
CA ARG A 51 -1.27 16.62 9.84
C ARG A 51 -1.66 18.09 9.92
N LYS A 52 -0.72 19.02 9.75
CA LYS A 52 -0.88 20.46 9.99
C LYS A 52 -1.41 21.22 8.79
N LEU A 53 -0.88 20.95 7.59
CA LEU A 53 -1.21 21.68 6.37
C LEU A 53 -2.32 20.99 5.58
N ARG A 54 -2.79 19.82 6.01
CA ARG A 54 -3.78 18.98 5.30
C ARG A 54 -3.38 18.75 3.84
N GLN A 55 -2.07 18.66 3.58
CA GLN A 55 -1.57 18.28 2.27
C GLN A 55 -1.83 16.79 2.04
N GLY A 56 -2.07 16.44 0.78
CA GLY A 56 -2.50 15.10 0.40
C GLY A 56 -4.03 14.95 0.40
N SER A 57 -4.50 14.06 -0.44
CA SER A 57 -5.91 13.75 -0.56
C SER A 57 -6.14 12.24 -0.37
N VAL A 58 -7.33 11.86 0.09
CA VAL A 58 -7.74 10.46 0.18
C VAL A 58 -7.67 9.79 -1.19
N LEU A 59 -7.95 10.55 -2.24
CA LEU A 59 -7.90 10.06 -3.62
C LEU A 59 -6.46 9.78 -4.05
N SER A 60 -5.48 10.63 -3.69
CA SER A 60 -4.06 10.34 -3.97
C SER A 60 -3.57 9.10 -3.23
N ALA A 61 -3.99 8.91 -1.97
CA ALA A 61 -3.67 7.70 -1.21
C ALA A 61 -4.28 6.44 -1.86
N ALA A 62 -5.53 6.50 -2.32
CA ALA A 62 -6.16 5.39 -3.02
C ALA A 62 -5.43 5.04 -4.33
N VAL A 63 -4.99 6.06 -5.10
CA VAL A 63 -4.18 5.83 -6.30
C VAL A 63 -2.83 5.21 -5.96
N ILE A 64 -2.17 5.63 -4.87
CA ILE A 64 -0.91 5.02 -4.42
C ILE A 64 -1.11 3.55 -4.05
N TYR A 65 -2.18 3.19 -3.34
CA TYR A 65 -2.50 1.79 -3.04
C TYR A 65 -2.73 0.97 -4.31
N LEU A 66 -3.41 1.54 -5.29
CA LEU A 66 -3.63 0.86 -6.57
C LEU A 66 -2.31 0.68 -7.33
N LEU A 67 -1.46 1.70 -7.37
CA LEU A 67 -0.12 1.61 -7.98
C LEU A 67 0.75 0.56 -7.26
N PHE A 68 0.74 0.55 -5.92
CA PHE A 68 1.46 -0.46 -5.15
C PHE A 68 0.93 -1.88 -5.46
N PHE A 69 -0.39 -2.04 -5.56
CA PHE A 69 -0.99 -3.32 -5.92
C PHE A 69 -0.59 -3.79 -7.32
N VAL A 70 -0.60 -2.89 -8.31
CA VAL A 70 -0.15 -3.18 -9.68
C VAL A 70 1.33 -3.58 -9.69
N ASP A 71 2.17 -2.85 -8.97
CA ASP A 71 3.60 -3.14 -8.84
C ASP A 71 3.84 -4.50 -8.15
N PHE A 72 3.09 -4.80 -7.09
CA PHE A 72 3.13 -6.10 -6.43
C PHE A 72 2.71 -7.24 -7.36
N MET A 73 1.66 -7.04 -8.17
CA MET A 73 1.24 -8.01 -9.19
C MET A 73 2.30 -8.16 -10.28
N ALA A 74 2.89 -7.08 -10.76
CA ALA A 74 3.99 -7.12 -11.71
C ALA A 74 5.19 -7.91 -11.15
N PHE A 75 5.57 -7.67 -9.90
CA PHE A 75 6.60 -8.46 -9.23
C PHE A 75 6.27 -9.96 -9.18
N LYS A 76 5.01 -10.34 -8.97
CA LYS A 76 4.59 -11.76 -8.94
C LYS A 76 4.59 -12.41 -10.31
N THR A 77 4.20 -11.67 -11.37
CA THR A 77 3.96 -12.22 -12.71
C THR A 77 5.11 -11.99 -13.70
N VAL A 78 5.80 -10.84 -13.59
CA VAL A 78 6.75 -10.36 -14.60
C VAL A 78 8.21 -10.56 -14.21
N LYS A 79 8.54 -10.81 -12.92
CA LYS A 79 9.93 -11.06 -12.51
C LYS A 79 10.57 -12.19 -13.34
N GLY A 80 11.90 -12.15 -13.52
CA GLY A 80 12.63 -13.08 -14.36
C GLY A 80 12.24 -14.55 -14.13
N PHE A 81 12.07 -15.31 -15.20
CA PHE A 81 11.59 -16.70 -15.20
C PHE A 81 12.31 -17.60 -14.18
N ILE A 82 13.60 -17.39 -13.98
CA ILE A 82 14.44 -18.16 -13.03
C ILE A 82 13.95 -18.01 -11.58
N TYR A 83 13.29 -16.88 -11.25
CA TYR A 83 12.84 -16.54 -9.91
C TYR A 83 11.34 -16.74 -9.70
N GLN A 84 10.61 -17.18 -10.72
CA GLN A 84 9.17 -17.47 -10.60
C GLN A 84 8.97 -18.76 -9.82
N THR A 85 8.43 -18.64 -8.62
CA THR A 85 8.11 -19.78 -7.73
C THR A 85 6.72 -20.37 -8.00
N VAL A 86 5.82 -19.59 -8.59
CA VAL A 86 4.42 -19.99 -8.85
C VAL A 86 4.10 -19.71 -10.31
N LYS A 87 3.54 -20.69 -11.01
CA LYS A 87 3.04 -20.50 -12.39
C LYS A 87 1.85 -19.54 -12.36
N VAL A 88 1.85 -18.57 -13.25
CA VAL A 88 0.80 -17.54 -13.35
C VAL A 88 -0.58 -18.17 -13.55
N GLU A 89 -0.65 -19.32 -14.26
CA GLU A 89 -1.88 -20.10 -14.51
C GLU A 89 -2.55 -20.61 -13.22
N ASN A 90 -1.78 -20.84 -12.16
CA ASN A 90 -2.26 -21.35 -10.87
C ASN A 90 -2.49 -20.24 -9.83
N MET A 91 -2.36 -18.97 -10.21
CA MET A 91 -2.60 -17.84 -9.32
C MET A 91 -4.08 -17.48 -9.27
N ASP A 92 -4.68 -17.62 -8.11
CA ASP A 92 -6.00 -17.04 -7.85
C ASP A 92 -5.87 -15.53 -7.60
N ILE A 93 -5.95 -14.78 -8.69
CA ILE A 93 -5.85 -13.31 -8.67
C ILE A 93 -6.96 -12.72 -7.80
N GLY A 94 -8.17 -13.32 -7.80
CA GLY A 94 -9.29 -12.85 -6.99
C GLY A 94 -8.98 -12.86 -5.50
N SER A 95 -8.46 -13.97 -4.99
CA SER A 95 -8.06 -14.09 -3.59
C SER A 95 -6.92 -13.15 -3.22
N ILE A 96 -5.97 -12.91 -4.12
CA ILE A 96 -4.86 -11.97 -3.87
C ILE A 96 -5.37 -10.52 -3.78
N VAL A 97 -6.24 -10.12 -4.72
CA VAL A 97 -6.89 -8.78 -4.71
C VAL A 97 -7.67 -8.59 -3.40
N LEU A 98 -8.56 -9.53 -3.10
CA LEU A 98 -9.41 -9.48 -1.93
C LEU A 98 -8.58 -9.45 -0.65
N GLY A 99 -7.58 -10.33 -0.52
CA GLY A 99 -6.69 -10.40 0.63
C GLY A 99 -5.92 -9.09 0.86
N PHE A 100 -5.42 -8.47 -0.20
CA PHE A 100 -4.70 -7.19 -0.10
C PHE A 100 -5.61 -6.07 0.43
N PHE A 101 -6.78 -5.88 -0.16
CA PHE A 101 -7.68 -4.79 0.24
C PHE A 101 -8.33 -5.05 1.61
N VAL A 102 -8.63 -6.31 1.95
CA VAL A 102 -9.14 -6.68 3.27
C VAL A 102 -8.09 -6.41 4.34
N LEU A 103 -6.83 -6.83 4.14
CA LEU A 103 -5.75 -6.60 5.09
C LEU A 103 -5.51 -5.09 5.33
N LEU A 104 -5.48 -4.32 4.25
CA LEU A 104 -5.31 -2.87 4.30
C LEU A 104 -6.48 -2.19 5.03
N GLY A 105 -7.71 -2.53 4.67
CA GLY A 105 -8.91 -2.01 5.33
C GLY A 105 -8.97 -2.37 6.80
N LEU A 106 -8.63 -3.64 7.13
CA LEU A 106 -8.55 -4.11 8.51
C LEU A 106 -7.52 -3.30 9.31
N PHE A 107 -6.31 -3.07 8.75
CA PHE A 107 -5.29 -2.26 9.40
C PHE A 107 -5.79 -0.84 9.69
N VAL A 108 -6.37 -0.17 8.69
CA VAL A 108 -6.85 1.22 8.82
C VAL A 108 -7.97 1.32 9.87
N ILE A 109 -8.94 0.40 9.83
CA ILE A 109 -10.08 0.40 10.76
C ILE A 109 -9.60 0.08 12.19
N CYS A 110 -8.79 -0.97 12.37
CA CYS A 110 -8.29 -1.35 13.70
C CYS A 110 -7.38 -0.26 14.27
N ASN A 111 -6.51 0.35 13.46
CA ASN A 111 -5.69 1.45 13.91
C ASN A 111 -6.53 2.66 14.33
N TYR A 112 -7.57 3.01 13.57
CA TYR A 112 -8.48 4.09 13.93
C TYR A 112 -9.21 3.82 15.26
N LEU A 113 -9.70 2.60 15.48
CA LEU A 113 -10.36 2.23 16.73
C LEU A 113 -9.39 2.31 17.93
N VAL A 114 -8.20 1.75 17.77
CA VAL A 114 -7.17 1.75 18.81
C VAL A 114 -6.71 3.19 19.15
N THR A 115 -6.50 4.02 18.15
CA THR A 115 -6.09 5.41 18.36
C THR A 115 -7.20 6.25 18.98
N SER A 116 -8.47 5.95 18.67
CA SER A 116 -9.62 6.58 19.33
C SER A 116 -9.72 6.24 20.84
N ILE A 117 -9.21 5.07 21.27
CA ILE A 117 -9.15 4.67 22.66
C ILE A 117 -7.92 5.27 23.39
N ASN A 118 -6.82 5.47 22.65
CA ASN A 118 -5.55 5.98 23.18
C ASN A 118 -5.38 7.51 23.01
N ASP A 119 -6.46 8.27 22.92
CA ASP A 119 -6.46 9.75 22.78
C ASP A 119 -5.59 10.26 21.62
N GLY A 120 -5.57 9.55 20.49
CA GLY A 120 -4.82 9.96 19.30
C GLY A 120 -5.52 11.07 18.52
N ASP A 121 -4.78 12.10 18.14
CA ASP A 121 -5.28 13.28 17.41
C ASP A 121 -5.62 13.02 15.93
N GLY A 122 -5.24 11.86 15.37
CA GLY A 122 -5.35 11.55 13.95
C GLY A 122 -6.80 11.34 13.48
N THR A 123 -7.17 11.99 12.39
CA THR A 123 -8.47 11.76 11.73
C THR A 123 -8.43 10.49 10.87
N PHE A 124 -9.57 9.84 10.65
CA PHE A 124 -9.68 8.65 9.79
C PHE A 124 -9.03 8.85 8.40
N LYS A 125 -9.18 10.03 7.81
CA LYS A 125 -8.56 10.38 6.52
C LYS A 125 -7.04 10.35 6.58
N GLN A 126 -6.45 10.88 7.65
CA GLN A 126 -5.00 10.87 7.87
C GLN A 126 -4.49 9.46 8.11
N ILE A 127 -5.20 8.67 8.93
CA ILE A 127 -4.85 7.27 9.19
C ILE A 127 -4.88 6.44 7.90
N PHE A 128 -5.83 6.69 7.00
CA PHE A 128 -5.87 6.05 5.70
C PHE A 128 -4.68 6.44 4.81
N MET A 129 -4.18 7.68 4.92
CA MET A 129 -3.04 8.14 4.14
C MET A 129 -1.69 7.60 4.65
N ILE A 130 -1.54 7.33 5.96
CA ILE A 130 -0.27 6.91 6.57
C ILE A 130 0.35 5.70 5.84
N PRO A 131 -0.33 4.53 5.72
CA PRO A 131 0.29 3.40 5.07
C PRO A 131 0.46 3.58 3.55
N ALA A 132 -0.39 4.38 2.88
CA ALA A 132 -0.20 4.69 1.47
C ALA A 132 1.16 5.35 1.19
N TYR A 133 1.46 6.41 1.93
CA TYR A 133 2.74 7.12 1.81
C TYR A 133 3.90 6.30 2.40
N GLY A 134 3.63 5.50 3.43
CA GLY A 134 4.62 4.64 4.07
C GLY A 134 5.06 3.44 3.23
N LEU A 135 4.25 2.98 2.29
CA LEU A 135 4.59 1.89 1.37
C LEU A 135 5.49 2.32 0.19
N MET A 136 5.75 3.63 0.04
CA MET A 136 6.59 4.14 -1.06
C MET A 136 7.99 3.49 -1.12
N PRO A 137 8.75 3.30 -0.03
CA PRO A 137 10.04 2.63 -0.10
C PRO A 137 9.93 1.18 -0.60
N ALA A 138 8.90 0.43 -0.16
CA ALA A 138 8.67 -0.94 -0.61
C ALA A 138 8.29 -0.98 -2.10
N MET A 139 7.49 -0.03 -2.58
CA MET A 139 7.15 0.09 -4.00
C MET A 139 8.40 0.33 -4.86
N ILE A 140 9.28 1.24 -4.44
CA ILE A 140 10.55 1.47 -5.14
C ILE A 140 11.41 0.20 -5.14
N ALA A 141 11.48 -0.51 -4.02
CA ALA A 141 12.24 -1.75 -3.91
C ALA A 141 11.66 -2.86 -4.81
N LEU A 142 10.33 -3.01 -4.87
CA LEU A 142 9.66 -3.97 -5.75
C LEU A 142 9.96 -3.68 -7.23
N LEU A 143 9.86 -2.43 -7.66
CA LEU A 143 10.22 -2.01 -9.03
C LEU A 143 11.68 -2.34 -9.35
N VAL A 144 12.60 -1.98 -8.46
CA VAL A 144 14.03 -2.27 -8.64
C VAL A 144 14.26 -3.77 -8.75
N VAL A 145 13.70 -4.57 -7.84
CA VAL A 145 13.85 -6.04 -7.83
C VAL A 145 13.26 -6.64 -9.11
N THR A 146 12.10 -6.18 -9.56
CA THR A 146 11.50 -6.65 -10.81
C THR A 146 12.41 -6.36 -12.01
N CYS A 147 12.93 -5.15 -12.14
CA CYS A 147 13.83 -4.78 -13.23
C CYS A 147 15.16 -5.55 -13.19
N VAL A 148 15.78 -5.62 -12.01
CA VAL A 148 17.10 -6.25 -11.82
C VAL A 148 17.02 -7.78 -11.96
N SER A 149 15.86 -8.40 -11.69
CA SER A 149 15.66 -9.85 -11.82
C SER A 149 15.92 -10.40 -13.22
N TYR A 150 15.91 -9.55 -14.26
CA TYR A 150 16.22 -9.95 -15.64
C TYR A 150 17.73 -10.02 -15.94
N VAL A 151 18.54 -9.36 -15.13
CA VAL A 151 19.98 -9.23 -15.36
C VAL A 151 20.77 -10.20 -14.47
N LEU A 152 20.25 -10.47 -13.26
CA LEU A 152 20.94 -11.30 -12.26
C LEU A 152 20.83 -12.79 -12.57
N THR A 153 21.92 -13.52 -12.25
CA THR A 153 21.97 -14.98 -12.30
C THR A 153 21.39 -15.61 -11.03
N TYR A 154 21.04 -16.89 -11.08
CA TYR A 154 20.47 -17.63 -9.94
C TYR A 154 21.32 -17.56 -8.67
N ASN A 155 22.65 -17.55 -8.81
CA ASN A 155 23.57 -17.46 -7.68
C ASN A 155 23.50 -16.13 -6.93
N GLU A 156 22.96 -15.09 -7.58
CA GLU A 156 22.84 -13.73 -7.03
C GLU A 156 21.43 -13.46 -6.49
N ALA A 157 20.55 -14.47 -6.41
CA ALA A 157 19.19 -14.36 -5.91
C ALA A 157 19.07 -13.70 -4.54
N PHE A 158 20.11 -13.87 -3.68
CA PHE A 158 20.13 -13.28 -2.36
C PHE A 158 20.11 -11.73 -2.42
N LEU A 159 20.69 -11.12 -3.46
CA LEU A 159 20.67 -9.65 -3.65
C LEU A 159 19.25 -9.12 -3.83
N LEU A 160 18.43 -9.85 -4.60
CA LEU A 160 17.02 -9.47 -4.79
C LEU A 160 16.25 -9.50 -3.46
N THR A 161 16.47 -10.57 -2.68
CA THR A 161 15.87 -10.73 -1.35
C THR A 161 16.33 -9.62 -0.40
N LEU A 162 17.61 -9.26 -0.44
CA LEU A 162 18.20 -8.21 0.39
C LEU A 162 17.61 -6.84 0.06
N VAL A 163 17.51 -6.48 -1.22
CA VAL A 163 16.90 -5.21 -1.66
C VAL A 163 15.43 -5.14 -1.22
N LEU A 164 14.68 -6.24 -1.39
CA LEU A 164 13.30 -6.31 -0.96
C LEU A 164 13.17 -6.14 0.55
N LEU A 165 14.02 -6.81 1.33
CA LEU A 165 14.03 -6.72 2.79
C LEU A 165 14.32 -5.30 3.27
N ILE A 166 15.32 -4.63 2.66
CA ILE A 166 15.61 -3.23 2.94
C ILE A 166 14.39 -2.34 2.66
N GLY A 167 13.72 -2.53 1.52
CA GLY A 167 12.53 -1.76 1.17
C GLY A 167 11.38 -1.96 2.15
N ILE A 168 11.14 -3.21 2.59
CA ILE A 168 10.11 -3.53 3.58
C ILE A 168 10.44 -2.92 4.94
N VAL A 169 11.65 -3.09 5.44
CA VAL A 169 12.08 -2.52 6.73
C VAL A 169 11.97 -1.01 6.71
N TRP A 170 12.38 -0.38 5.61
CA TRP A 170 12.25 1.08 5.46
C TRP A 170 10.79 1.54 5.45
N SER A 171 9.91 0.78 4.81
CA SER A 171 8.46 1.08 4.83
C SER A 171 7.87 0.95 6.22
N VAL A 172 8.26 -0.06 6.99
CA VAL A 172 7.82 -0.22 8.39
C VAL A 172 8.25 0.99 9.23
N ILE A 173 9.52 1.43 9.09
CA ILE A 173 10.04 2.63 9.79
C ILE A 173 9.25 3.87 9.36
N THR A 174 8.94 4.00 8.07
CA THR A 174 8.20 5.14 7.54
C THR A 174 6.77 5.16 8.07
N ILE A 175 6.07 4.02 8.13
CA ILE A 175 4.72 3.90 8.70
C ILE A 175 4.76 4.21 10.20
N PHE A 176 5.77 3.70 10.92
CA PHE A 176 5.96 4.00 12.34
C PHE A 176 6.06 5.51 12.59
N ASN A 177 6.94 6.21 11.85
CA ASN A 177 7.08 7.66 11.94
C ASN A 177 5.78 8.39 11.56
N GLY A 178 5.02 7.84 10.61
CA GLY A 178 3.71 8.36 10.23
C GLY A 178 2.71 8.31 11.36
N LEU A 179 2.57 7.16 12.02
CA LEU A 179 1.71 6.99 13.19
C LEU A 179 2.12 7.92 14.33
N GLN A 180 3.42 7.98 14.62
CA GLN A 180 3.96 8.85 15.66
C GLN A 180 3.63 10.33 15.39
N THR A 181 3.90 10.81 14.19
CA THR A 181 3.74 12.22 13.83
C THR A 181 2.27 12.63 13.73
N VAL A 182 1.42 11.78 13.16
CA VAL A 182 0.00 12.09 12.94
C VAL A 182 -0.78 12.09 14.25
N HIS A 183 -0.48 11.17 15.18
CA HIS A 183 -1.14 11.08 16.48
C HIS A 183 -0.47 11.88 17.60
N ASP A 184 0.69 12.48 17.34
CA ASP A 184 1.51 13.21 18.34
C ASP A 184 1.96 12.32 19.51
N TYR A 185 2.22 11.05 19.21
CA TYR A 185 2.60 10.08 20.20
C TYR A 185 4.10 10.15 20.53
N THR A 186 4.45 9.85 21.75
CA THR A 186 5.81 9.50 22.12
C THR A 186 6.18 8.15 21.50
N PHE A 187 7.49 7.83 21.45
CA PHE A 187 7.95 6.54 20.92
C PHE A 187 7.27 5.34 21.62
N GLY A 188 7.14 5.38 22.96
CA GLY A 188 6.52 4.30 23.73
C GLY A 188 5.02 4.15 23.45
N GLU A 189 4.30 5.26 23.31
CA GLU A 189 2.88 5.25 22.96
C GLU A 189 2.65 4.71 21.55
N THR A 190 3.53 5.06 20.60
CA THR A 190 3.46 4.54 19.25
C THR A 190 3.64 3.02 19.21
N VAL A 191 4.64 2.49 19.94
CA VAL A 191 4.87 1.04 20.06
C VAL A 191 3.66 0.35 20.68
N LYS A 192 3.13 0.88 21.78
CA LYS A 192 1.93 0.37 22.46
C LYS A 192 0.73 0.36 21.50
N SER A 193 0.52 1.45 20.77
CA SER A 193 -0.59 1.58 19.79
C SER A 193 -0.47 0.56 18.67
N ILE A 194 0.73 0.34 18.12
CA ILE A 194 0.96 -0.64 17.05
C ILE A 194 0.70 -2.06 17.56
N ILE A 195 1.24 -2.44 18.72
CA ILE A 195 1.01 -3.76 19.32
C ILE A 195 -0.50 -3.99 19.53
N LEU A 196 -1.20 -3.00 20.10
CA LEU A 196 -2.62 -3.08 20.34
C LEU A 196 -3.41 -3.18 19.04
N THR A 197 -3.00 -2.45 17.98
CA THR A 197 -3.61 -2.54 16.64
C THR A 197 -3.46 -3.95 16.06
N VAL A 198 -2.26 -4.54 16.15
CA VAL A 198 -2.03 -5.92 15.67
C VAL A 198 -2.87 -6.93 16.43
N VAL A 199 -2.94 -6.84 17.76
CA VAL A 199 -3.79 -7.71 18.58
C VAL A 199 -5.27 -7.55 18.17
N PHE A 200 -5.71 -6.32 17.98
CA PHE A 200 -7.09 -6.05 17.58
C PHE A 200 -7.39 -6.58 16.17
N MET A 201 -6.44 -6.47 15.24
CA MET A 201 -6.55 -7.07 13.89
C MET A 201 -6.75 -8.60 13.96
N VAL A 202 -5.97 -9.27 14.80
CA VAL A 202 -6.11 -10.74 14.99
C VAL A 202 -7.49 -11.09 15.54
N ILE A 203 -7.97 -10.37 16.54
CA ILE A 203 -9.31 -10.59 17.13
C ILE A 203 -10.39 -10.41 16.06
N VAL A 204 -10.36 -9.30 15.33
CA VAL A 204 -11.37 -9.02 14.29
C VAL A 204 -11.30 -10.05 13.15
N ALA A 205 -10.09 -10.49 12.76
CA ALA A 205 -9.92 -11.54 11.76
C ALA A 205 -10.54 -12.88 12.21
N VAL A 206 -10.31 -13.29 13.47
CA VAL A 206 -10.90 -14.51 14.03
C VAL A 206 -12.42 -14.42 14.06
N ILE A 207 -12.98 -13.30 14.51
CA ILE A 207 -14.43 -13.07 14.51
C ILE A 207 -14.98 -13.14 13.07
N GLY A 208 -14.30 -12.51 12.11
CA GLY A 208 -14.68 -12.56 10.70
C GLY A 208 -14.72 -13.97 10.11
N ILE A 209 -13.73 -14.80 10.46
CA ILE A 209 -13.70 -16.21 10.06
C ILE A 209 -14.89 -16.98 10.67
N ILE A 210 -15.18 -16.81 11.95
CA ILE A 210 -16.31 -17.46 12.62
C ILE A 210 -17.63 -17.07 11.94
N ILE A 211 -17.84 -15.77 11.70
CA ILE A 211 -19.04 -15.27 11.01
C ILE A 211 -19.15 -15.86 9.60
N SER A 212 -18.04 -15.96 8.87
CA SER A 212 -18.01 -16.54 7.52
C SER A 212 -18.42 -18.02 7.51
N ILE A 213 -17.92 -18.81 8.48
CA ILE A 213 -18.28 -20.23 8.64
C ILE A 213 -19.77 -20.36 8.99
N MET A 214 -20.25 -19.56 9.93
CA MET A 214 -21.68 -19.58 10.30
C MET A 214 -22.58 -19.21 9.12
N TRP A 215 -22.18 -18.18 8.34
CA TRP A 215 -22.92 -17.77 7.16
C TRP A 215 -22.98 -18.87 6.10
N ASN A 216 -21.87 -19.53 5.83
CA ASN A 216 -21.82 -20.66 4.89
C ASN A 216 -22.69 -21.83 5.35
N SER A 217 -22.68 -22.16 6.64
CA SER A 217 -23.53 -23.20 7.23
C SER A 217 -25.01 -22.85 7.10
N LEU A 218 -25.39 -21.63 7.39
CA LEU A 218 -26.76 -21.13 7.26
C LEU A 218 -27.23 -21.20 5.79
N TYR A 219 -26.38 -20.74 4.85
CA TYR A 219 -26.71 -20.80 3.44
C TYR A 219 -26.92 -22.23 2.94
N THR A 220 -26.04 -23.17 3.33
CA THR A 220 -26.13 -24.56 2.96
C THR A 220 -27.43 -25.22 3.53
N PHE A 221 -27.78 -24.91 4.78
CA PHE A 221 -29.02 -25.36 5.40
C PHE A 221 -30.25 -24.84 4.65
N LEU A 222 -30.33 -23.55 4.37
CA LEU A 222 -31.44 -22.95 3.62
C LEU A 222 -31.56 -23.52 2.20
N ALA A 223 -30.42 -23.76 1.53
CA ALA A 223 -30.42 -24.39 0.21
C ALA A 223 -30.91 -25.84 0.23
N SER A 224 -30.58 -26.62 1.27
CA SER A 224 -31.08 -28.01 1.43
C SER A 224 -32.58 -28.04 1.69
N VAL A 225 -33.09 -27.22 2.61
CA VAL A 225 -34.52 -27.09 2.89
C VAL A 225 -35.30 -26.66 1.63
N GLY A 226 -34.76 -25.70 0.87
CA GLY A 226 -35.37 -25.27 -0.39
C GLY A 226 -35.46 -26.39 -1.42
N LYS A 227 -34.41 -27.22 -1.56
CA LYS A 227 -34.43 -28.41 -2.43
C LYS A 227 -35.45 -29.43 -2.01
N GLU A 228 -35.53 -29.74 -0.71
CA GLU A 228 -36.52 -30.71 -0.20
C GLU A 228 -37.96 -30.24 -0.41
N MET A 229 -38.24 -28.94 -0.21
CA MET A 229 -39.56 -28.39 -0.47
C MET A 229 -39.95 -28.51 -1.95
N ILE A 230 -39.03 -28.26 -2.87
CA ILE A 230 -39.26 -28.37 -4.33
C ILE A 230 -39.50 -29.84 -4.70
N GLN A 231 -38.73 -30.80 -4.16
CA GLN A 231 -38.90 -32.24 -4.41
C GLN A 231 -40.19 -32.82 -3.86
N ASN A 232 -40.75 -32.27 -2.77
CA ASN A 232 -41.99 -32.74 -2.20
C ASN A 232 -43.26 -32.12 -2.83
N VAL A 233 -43.09 -31.09 -3.69
CA VAL A 233 -44.21 -30.42 -4.40
C VAL A 233 -44.42 -30.99 -5.81
N PHE A 234 -43.42 -31.66 -6.38
CA PHE A 234 -43.46 -32.33 -7.67
C PHE A 234 -43.21 -33.83 -7.54
#